data_734bf5e0cc1e9bb328f801844c777d3f
#
_entry.id   734bf5e0cc1e9bb328f801844c777d3f
#
_cell.length_a   1.000
_cell.length_b   1.000
_cell.length_c   1.000
_cell.angle_alpha   90.00
_cell.angle_beta   90.00
_cell.angle_gamma   90.00
#
_symmetry.space_group_name_H-M   'P 1'
#
loop_
_entity.id
_entity.type
_entity.pdbx_description
1 polymer ?
#
loop_
_entity_poly.entity_id
_entity_poly.type
_entity_poly.pdbx_seq_one_letter_code
_entity_poly.pdbx_strand_id
1 'polypeptide(L)'
;MPTGCKPPRIYPRGLSGRQVLSQNRTHVRFICISMSATRSPRTAHTSAPTRRQASGRTLQKGQQTKAAIIDAALGLATHIGLEGLSIGALAEVTGMSKSGVFAHFGSREELQISVVREYHQRFEQEVFYPALDEPRGLPRLRAMFAYWMKRSSVEIDSGCIYISGAIEFDEQPGPVRDALADSVREWLAAMRRAIVQCQEMGQLHAQTDPDQMLFEIHGLILALHYEARFLRKEGSIERALASFDHILRRAGAQFDAAT
;
A
#
# COMPACT_ATOMS: atom_id res chain seq x y z
N MET A 1 36.29 5.38 29.73
CA MET A 1 36.00 5.15 28.32
C MET A 1 35.68 3.69 28.14
N PRO A 2 34.46 3.31 27.76
CA PRO A 2 34.18 2.01 27.19
C PRO A 2 33.65 2.15 25.79
N THR A 3 34.11 1.26 24.97
CA THR A 3 34.01 0.96 23.56
C THR A 3 32.59 0.88 23.06
N GLY A 4 32.35 1.57 21.93
CA GLY A 4 31.07 1.61 21.25
C GLY A 4 30.64 0.27 20.65
N CYS A 5 29.46 -0.15 21.02
CA CYS A 5 28.74 -1.24 20.37
C CYS A 5 28.03 -0.68 19.11
N LYS A 6 28.45 -1.10 17.93
CA LYS A 6 27.78 -0.75 16.67
C LYS A 6 26.50 -1.59 16.52
N PRO A 7 25.36 -1.00 16.14
CA PRO A 7 24.15 -1.77 15.86
C PRO A 7 24.33 -2.63 14.59
N PRO A 8 23.64 -3.76 14.48
CA PRO A 8 23.68 -4.64 13.31
C PRO A 8 23.09 -3.94 12.08
N ARG A 9 23.82 -4.02 10.96
CA ARG A 9 23.41 -3.43 9.68
C ARG A 9 22.38 -4.32 9.00
N ILE A 10 21.16 -3.84 8.87
CA ILE A 10 20.07 -4.53 8.16
C ILE A 10 19.96 -4.07 6.68
N TYR A 11 20.80 -3.14 6.20
CA TYR A 11 20.75 -2.67 4.81
C TYR A 11 22.11 -2.80 4.11
N PRO A 12 22.14 -3.26 2.84
CA PRO A 12 23.36 -3.22 2.03
C PRO A 12 23.75 -1.77 1.71
N ARG A 13 25.05 -1.48 1.85
CA ARG A 13 25.62 -0.16 1.52
C ARG A 13 25.49 0.14 0.05
N GLY A 14 25.08 1.37 -0.25
CA GLY A 14 25.41 2.10 -1.45
C GLY A 14 24.33 2.19 -2.52
N LEU A 15 23.47 3.18 -2.35
CA LEU A 15 22.88 3.89 -3.50
C LEU A 15 22.56 5.32 -3.02
N SER A 16 23.27 6.31 -3.59
CA SER A 16 22.97 7.72 -3.37
C SER A 16 21.64 8.06 -4.03
N GLY A 17 20.85 8.97 -3.41
CA GLY A 17 19.48 9.32 -3.81
C GLY A 17 19.24 9.86 -5.23
N ARG A 18 20.19 9.75 -6.15
CA ARG A 18 20.06 10.11 -7.57
C ARG A 18 19.91 8.91 -8.52
N GLN A 19 20.03 7.67 -8.05
CA GLN A 19 19.99 6.47 -8.92
C GLN A 19 18.68 5.68 -8.86
N VAL A 20 17.71 6.05 -8.03
CA VAL A 20 16.46 5.28 -7.86
C VAL A 20 15.42 5.58 -8.96
N LEU A 21 15.59 6.62 -9.76
CA LEU A 21 14.62 7.00 -10.82
C LEU A 21 14.86 6.38 -12.20
N SER A 22 15.85 5.46 -12.35
CA SER A 22 16.26 4.99 -13.68
C SER A 22 16.09 3.49 -13.96
N GLN A 23 15.54 2.68 -13.07
CA GLN A 23 15.52 1.21 -13.26
C GLN A 23 14.13 0.57 -13.27
N ASN A 24 13.13 1.20 -13.86
CA ASN A 24 11.87 0.52 -14.17
C ASN A 24 11.58 0.54 -15.69
N ARG A 25 12.56 0.09 -16.50
CA ARG A 25 12.32 -0.32 -17.90
C ARG A 25 12.46 -1.83 -17.99
N THR A 26 11.35 -2.52 -17.95
CA THR A 26 11.22 -3.95 -18.27
C THR A 26 11.74 -4.18 -19.69
N HIS A 27 12.89 -4.84 -19.81
CA HIS A 27 13.41 -5.34 -21.10
C HIS A 27 12.58 -6.54 -21.55
N VAL A 28 11.66 -6.31 -22.46
CA VAL A 28 11.08 -7.38 -23.28
C VAL A 28 12.10 -7.69 -24.38
N ARG A 29 12.78 -8.83 -24.25
CA ARG A 29 13.63 -9.37 -25.33
C ARG A 29 12.73 -9.89 -26.45
N PHE A 30 12.75 -9.20 -27.59
CA PHE A 30 12.25 -9.75 -28.85
C PHE A 30 13.27 -10.78 -29.36
N ILE A 31 12.86 -12.03 -29.43
CA ILE A 31 13.58 -13.06 -30.18
C ILE A 31 13.15 -12.96 -31.62
N CYS A 32 14.02 -12.45 -32.49
CA CYS A 32 13.86 -12.54 -33.95
C CYS A 32 14.15 -13.96 -34.39
N ILE A 33 13.12 -14.71 -34.76
CA ILE A 33 13.27 -15.94 -35.53
C ILE A 33 13.03 -15.56 -37.00
N SER A 34 14.11 -15.61 -37.78
CA SER A 34 14.06 -15.46 -39.23
C SER A 34 13.59 -16.78 -39.83
N MET A 35 12.43 -16.81 -40.42
CA MET A 35 12.00 -17.90 -41.30
C MET A 35 11.56 -17.35 -42.65
N SER A 36 12.30 -17.71 -43.66
CA SER A 36 11.97 -17.48 -45.08
C SER A 36 10.63 -18.14 -45.41
N ALA A 37 9.69 -17.38 -45.91
CA ALA A 37 8.41 -17.87 -46.39
C ALA A 37 8.25 -17.61 -47.89
N THR A 38 8.11 -18.68 -48.63
CA THR A 38 7.63 -18.75 -50.00
C THR A 38 6.24 -18.17 -50.16
N ARG A 39 6.05 -17.28 -51.15
CA ARG A 39 4.78 -16.63 -51.50
C ARG A 39 3.81 -17.63 -52.08
N SER A 40 2.59 -17.66 -51.56
CA SER A 40 1.37 -18.06 -52.29
C SER A 40 0.27 -17.00 -52.08
N PRO A 41 -0.47 -16.60 -53.09
CA PRO A 41 -1.46 -15.53 -52.99
C PRO A 41 -2.75 -16.08 -52.35
N ARG A 42 -3.08 -15.61 -51.15
CA ARG A 42 -4.39 -15.83 -50.55
C ARG A 42 -5.18 -14.53 -50.50
N THR A 43 -6.33 -14.57 -51.14
CA THR A 43 -7.39 -13.56 -51.11
C THR A 43 -7.73 -13.13 -49.67
N ALA A 44 -7.53 -11.86 -49.38
CA ALA A 44 -7.84 -11.27 -48.08
C ALA A 44 -9.38 -11.08 -47.96
N HIS A 45 -10.06 -11.99 -47.27
CA HIS A 45 -11.35 -11.70 -46.68
C HIS A 45 -11.10 -10.90 -45.37
N THR A 46 -11.23 -9.59 -45.46
CA THR A 46 -11.27 -8.69 -44.29
C THR A 46 -12.63 -8.85 -43.64
N SER A 47 -12.77 -9.78 -42.72
CA SER A 47 -13.95 -9.85 -41.85
C SER A 47 -13.91 -8.71 -40.87
N ALA A 48 -14.88 -7.79 -40.95
CA ALA A 48 -15.11 -6.75 -39.98
C ALA A 48 -15.30 -7.36 -38.57
N PRO A 49 -14.75 -6.76 -37.47
CA PRO A 49 -14.88 -7.30 -36.14
C PRO A 49 -16.36 -7.36 -35.74
N THR A 50 -16.79 -8.53 -35.25
CA THR A 50 -18.16 -8.73 -34.80
C THR A 50 -18.50 -7.75 -33.67
N ARG A 51 -19.75 -7.23 -33.63
CA ARG A 51 -20.27 -6.26 -32.63
C ARG A 51 -19.94 -6.64 -31.19
N ARG A 52 -19.80 -7.93 -30.88
CA ARG A 52 -19.42 -8.47 -29.56
C ARG A 52 -17.94 -8.24 -29.20
N GLN A 53 -17.03 -8.28 -30.20
CA GLN A 53 -15.61 -7.99 -29.99
C GLN A 53 -15.34 -6.49 -29.84
N ALA A 54 -16.13 -5.65 -30.55
CA ALA A 54 -16.03 -4.19 -30.39
C ALA A 54 -16.51 -3.73 -29.01
N SER A 55 -17.59 -4.33 -28.46
CA SER A 55 -18.10 -4.05 -27.12
C SER A 55 -17.07 -4.41 -26.04
N GLY A 56 -16.41 -5.57 -26.14
CA GLY A 56 -15.37 -5.99 -25.19
C GLY A 56 -14.17 -5.04 -25.15
N ARG A 57 -13.69 -4.58 -26.30
CA ARG A 57 -12.58 -3.61 -26.40
C ARG A 57 -12.93 -2.25 -25.81
N THR A 58 -14.17 -1.78 -26.01
CA THR A 58 -14.63 -0.49 -25.44
C THR A 58 -14.72 -0.55 -23.92
N LEU A 59 -15.26 -1.64 -23.35
CA LEU A 59 -15.31 -1.86 -21.90
C LEU A 59 -13.90 -1.93 -21.29
N GLN A 60 -12.99 -2.66 -21.90
CA GLN A 60 -11.60 -2.77 -21.43
C GLN A 60 -10.89 -1.43 -21.47
N LYS A 61 -11.06 -0.63 -22.53
CA LYS A 61 -10.50 0.72 -22.63
C LYS A 61 -11.06 1.64 -21.54
N GLY A 62 -12.37 1.57 -21.25
CA GLY A 62 -12.99 2.33 -20.17
C GLY A 62 -12.44 1.98 -18.79
N GLN A 63 -12.22 0.69 -18.51
CA GLN A 63 -11.60 0.23 -17.27
C GLN A 63 -10.14 0.69 -17.13
N GLN A 64 -9.34 0.60 -18.20
CA GLN A 64 -7.96 1.09 -18.20
C GLN A 64 -7.90 2.61 -17.96
N THR A 65 -8.81 3.37 -18.57
CA THR A 65 -8.89 4.82 -18.33
C THR A 65 -9.27 5.12 -16.87
N LYS A 66 -10.25 4.41 -16.31
CA LYS A 66 -10.64 4.57 -14.89
C LYS A 66 -9.47 4.26 -13.95
N ALA A 67 -8.74 3.18 -14.19
CA ALA A 67 -7.56 2.82 -13.39
C ALA A 67 -6.46 3.91 -13.45
N ALA A 68 -6.18 4.46 -14.64
CA ALA A 68 -5.22 5.55 -14.80
C ALA A 68 -5.65 6.84 -14.05
N ILE A 69 -6.96 7.15 -14.05
CA ILE A 69 -7.48 8.29 -13.28
C ILE A 69 -7.34 8.04 -11.77
N ILE A 70 -7.63 6.83 -11.28
CA ILE A 70 -7.47 6.47 -9.86
C ILE A 70 -6.00 6.56 -9.45
N ASP A 71 -5.08 6.11 -10.30
CA ASP A 71 -3.63 6.20 -10.03
C ASP A 71 -3.17 7.66 -9.88
N ALA A 72 -3.59 8.53 -10.79
CA ALA A 72 -3.35 9.97 -10.69
C ALA A 72 -4.01 10.59 -9.45
N ALA A 73 -5.22 10.14 -9.08
CA ALA A 73 -5.93 10.60 -7.90
C ALA A 73 -5.23 10.20 -6.60
N LEU A 74 -4.69 8.99 -6.52
CA LEU A 74 -3.88 8.54 -5.40
C LEU A 74 -2.66 9.44 -5.20
N GLY A 75 -1.89 9.69 -6.26
CA GLY A 75 -0.75 10.60 -6.20
C GLY A 75 -1.13 12.01 -5.77
N LEU A 76 -2.28 12.53 -6.23
CA LEU A 76 -2.76 13.85 -5.86
C LEU A 76 -3.22 13.88 -4.38
N ALA A 77 -3.97 12.87 -3.93
CA ALA A 77 -4.50 12.79 -2.57
C ALA A 77 -3.39 12.78 -1.49
N THR A 78 -2.22 12.22 -1.77
CA THR A 78 -1.09 12.24 -0.82
C THR A 78 -0.53 13.65 -0.59
N HIS A 79 -0.80 14.60 -1.49
CA HIS A 79 -0.31 15.98 -1.40
C HIS A 79 -1.38 16.97 -0.91
N ILE A 80 -2.60 16.85 -1.44
CA ILE A 80 -3.68 17.82 -1.15
C ILE A 80 -4.76 17.27 -0.21
N GLY A 81 -4.57 16.05 0.28
CA GLY A 81 -5.57 15.32 1.06
C GLY A 81 -6.67 14.70 0.19
N LEU A 82 -7.42 13.80 0.82
CA LEU A 82 -8.55 13.13 0.17
C LEU A 82 -9.73 14.12 -0.01
N GLU A 83 -9.93 15.04 0.96
CA GLU A 83 -10.93 16.09 0.85
C GLU A 83 -10.61 17.09 -0.26
N GLY A 84 -9.33 17.35 -0.55
CA GLY A 84 -8.90 18.20 -1.66
C GLY A 84 -9.18 17.65 -3.04
N LEU A 85 -9.45 16.33 -3.17
CA LEU A 85 -9.76 15.72 -4.46
C LEU A 85 -11.06 16.26 -5.07
N SER A 86 -10.99 16.66 -6.32
CA SER A 86 -12.15 17.09 -7.10
C SER A 86 -12.04 16.61 -8.55
N ILE A 87 -13.19 16.51 -9.22
CA ILE A 87 -13.24 16.20 -10.66
C ILE A 87 -12.44 17.23 -11.48
N GLY A 88 -12.43 18.51 -11.05
CA GLY A 88 -11.68 19.59 -11.70
C GLY A 88 -10.17 19.39 -11.58
N ALA A 89 -9.67 19.17 -10.37
CA ALA A 89 -8.24 18.95 -10.12
C ALA A 89 -7.71 17.72 -10.87
N LEU A 90 -8.49 16.63 -10.94
CA LEU A 90 -8.13 15.45 -11.72
C LEU A 90 -8.15 15.67 -13.23
N ALA A 91 -9.11 16.43 -13.73
CA ALA A 91 -9.16 16.78 -15.15
C ALA A 91 -7.88 17.52 -15.59
N GLU A 92 -7.37 18.42 -14.74
CA GLU A 92 -6.11 19.14 -14.98
C GLU A 92 -4.90 18.19 -14.98
N VAL A 93 -4.76 17.34 -13.96
CA VAL A 93 -3.61 16.41 -13.84
C VAL A 93 -3.61 15.34 -14.93
N THR A 94 -4.79 14.85 -15.34
CA THR A 94 -4.91 13.80 -16.34
C THR A 94 -4.97 14.31 -17.77
N GLY A 95 -5.09 15.63 -17.99
CA GLY A 95 -5.31 16.24 -19.30
C GLY A 95 -6.67 15.89 -19.93
N MET A 96 -7.64 15.43 -19.14
CA MET A 96 -8.98 15.06 -19.56
C MET A 96 -9.97 16.21 -19.38
N SER A 97 -11.11 16.15 -20.09
CA SER A 97 -12.21 17.07 -19.80
C SER A 97 -12.88 16.72 -18.46
N LYS A 98 -13.45 17.71 -17.77
CA LYS A 98 -14.22 17.46 -16.52
C LYS A 98 -15.36 16.47 -16.74
N SER A 99 -16.07 16.55 -17.87
CA SER A 99 -17.12 15.59 -18.23
C SER A 99 -16.59 14.18 -18.48
N GLY A 100 -15.36 14.06 -19.03
CA GLY A 100 -14.69 12.77 -19.21
C GLY A 100 -14.38 12.08 -17.88
N VAL A 101 -13.80 12.81 -16.91
CA VAL A 101 -13.55 12.29 -15.57
C VAL A 101 -14.87 11.97 -14.84
N PHE A 102 -15.85 12.87 -14.91
CA PHE A 102 -17.16 12.67 -14.28
C PHE A 102 -17.88 11.42 -14.79
N ALA A 103 -17.76 11.09 -16.07
CA ALA A 103 -18.37 9.89 -16.66
C ALA A 103 -17.88 8.57 -16.04
N HIS A 104 -16.69 8.57 -15.38
CA HIS A 104 -16.13 7.39 -14.72
C HIS A 104 -16.57 7.23 -13.26
N PHE A 105 -16.93 8.31 -12.58
CA PHE A 105 -17.22 8.29 -11.14
C PHE A 105 -18.62 8.79 -10.78
N GLY A 106 -19.21 9.67 -11.57
CA GLY A 106 -20.56 10.22 -11.34
C GLY A 106 -20.61 11.27 -10.21
N SER A 107 -19.72 11.22 -9.23
CA SER A 107 -19.64 12.20 -8.15
C SER A 107 -18.22 12.33 -7.61
N ARG A 108 -17.96 13.41 -6.82
CA ARG A 108 -16.71 13.57 -6.06
C ARG A 108 -16.59 12.50 -4.98
N GLU A 109 -17.67 12.19 -4.31
CA GLU A 109 -17.74 11.18 -3.26
C GLU A 109 -17.35 9.79 -3.77
N GLU A 110 -17.93 9.34 -4.89
CA GLU A 110 -17.57 8.05 -5.52
C GLU A 110 -16.11 8.02 -6.01
N LEU A 111 -15.58 9.15 -6.43
CA LEU A 111 -14.17 9.27 -6.73
C LEU A 111 -13.32 9.04 -5.47
N GLN A 112 -13.62 9.73 -4.36
CA GLN A 112 -12.89 9.59 -3.09
C GLN A 112 -12.98 8.16 -2.56
N ILE A 113 -14.16 7.54 -2.58
CA ILE A 113 -14.35 6.13 -2.20
C ILE A 113 -13.53 5.19 -3.09
N SER A 114 -13.51 5.43 -4.41
CA SER A 114 -12.70 4.64 -5.33
C SER A 114 -11.20 4.74 -5.02
N VAL A 115 -10.72 5.91 -4.62
CA VAL A 115 -9.33 6.14 -4.20
C VAL A 115 -9.02 5.42 -2.89
N VAL A 116 -9.92 5.45 -1.90
CA VAL A 116 -9.77 4.73 -0.64
C VAL A 116 -9.67 3.21 -0.88
N ARG A 117 -10.56 2.66 -1.72
CA ARG A 117 -10.57 1.23 -2.07
C ARG A 117 -9.28 0.81 -2.78
N GLU A 118 -8.82 1.59 -3.74
CA GLU A 118 -7.56 1.33 -4.44
C GLU A 118 -6.36 1.40 -3.51
N TYR A 119 -6.33 2.40 -2.60
CA TYR A 119 -5.28 2.52 -1.59
C TYR A 119 -5.26 1.30 -0.67
N HIS A 120 -6.43 0.83 -0.23
CA HIS A 120 -6.57 -0.37 0.60
C HIS A 120 -6.09 -1.62 -0.15
N GLN A 121 -6.49 -1.81 -1.39
CA GLN A 121 -6.04 -2.93 -2.21
C GLN A 121 -4.51 -2.95 -2.37
N ARG A 122 -3.88 -1.81 -2.60
CA ARG A 122 -2.40 -1.70 -2.66
C ARG A 122 -1.77 -1.98 -1.30
N PHE A 123 -2.38 -1.52 -0.24
CA PHE A 123 -1.94 -1.82 1.12
C PHE A 123 -1.95 -3.33 1.38
N GLU A 124 -3.02 -4.04 1.02
CA GLU A 124 -3.09 -5.49 1.13
C GLU A 124 -2.00 -6.19 0.31
N GLN A 125 -1.79 -5.76 -0.94
CA GLN A 125 -0.76 -6.32 -1.84
C GLN A 125 0.67 -6.13 -1.30
N GLU A 126 0.94 -5.04 -0.62
CA GLU A 126 2.28 -4.70 -0.15
C GLU A 126 2.55 -5.15 1.29
N VAL A 127 1.52 -5.29 2.12
CA VAL A 127 1.64 -5.54 3.56
C VAL A 127 1.04 -6.88 3.98
N PHE A 128 -0.23 -7.13 3.61
CA PHE A 128 -0.98 -8.28 4.12
C PHE A 128 -0.62 -9.56 3.38
N TYR A 129 -0.78 -9.61 2.05
CA TYR A 129 -0.57 -10.84 1.30
C TYR A 129 0.86 -11.38 1.40
N PRO A 130 1.93 -10.56 1.31
CA PRO A 130 3.29 -11.08 1.49
C PRO A 130 3.53 -11.67 2.89
N ALA A 131 2.86 -11.15 3.93
CA ALA A 131 3.00 -11.69 5.28
C ALA A 131 2.32 -13.07 5.43
N LEU A 132 1.38 -13.43 4.56
CA LEU A 132 0.75 -14.76 4.58
C LEU A 132 1.69 -15.89 4.15
N ASP A 133 2.78 -15.59 3.45
CA ASP A 133 3.81 -16.55 3.07
C ASP A 133 4.62 -17.03 4.30
N GLU A 134 4.63 -16.23 5.37
CA GLU A 134 5.25 -16.61 6.62
C GLU A 134 4.39 -17.60 7.43
N PRO A 135 5.01 -18.49 8.22
CA PRO A 135 4.29 -19.41 9.11
C PRO A 135 3.34 -18.66 10.04
N ARG A 136 2.19 -19.27 10.35
CA ARG A 136 1.23 -18.70 11.34
C ARG A 136 1.92 -18.46 12.68
N GLY A 137 1.40 -17.48 13.41
CA GLY A 137 1.91 -17.08 14.72
C GLY A 137 2.95 -15.97 14.62
N LEU A 138 3.97 -16.02 15.47
CA LEU A 138 4.95 -14.94 15.65
C LEU A 138 5.70 -14.55 14.36
N PRO A 139 6.14 -15.48 13.49
CA PRO A 139 6.76 -15.10 12.22
C PRO A 139 5.86 -14.22 11.37
N ARG A 140 4.58 -14.62 11.21
CA ARG A 140 3.60 -13.84 10.43
C ARG A 140 3.29 -12.49 11.05
N LEU A 141 3.11 -12.42 12.36
CA LEU A 141 2.88 -11.15 13.07
C LEU A 141 4.06 -10.18 12.87
N ARG A 142 5.28 -10.67 12.95
CA ARG A 142 6.49 -9.88 12.70
C ARG A 142 6.57 -9.41 11.25
N ALA A 143 6.25 -10.27 10.30
CA ALA A 143 6.22 -9.93 8.87
C ALA A 143 5.17 -8.84 8.57
N MET A 144 3.95 -8.98 9.12
CA MET A 144 2.89 -7.97 8.98
C MET A 144 3.38 -6.60 9.48
N PHE A 145 4.02 -6.53 10.64
CA PHE A 145 4.56 -5.28 11.15
C PHE A 145 5.74 -4.77 10.31
N ALA A 146 6.65 -5.64 9.89
CA ALA A 146 7.81 -5.26 9.07
C ALA A 146 7.40 -4.68 7.71
N TYR A 147 6.44 -5.30 7.03
CA TYR A 147 5.91 -4.77 5.76
C TYR A 147 5.15 -3.46 5.98
N TRP A 148 4.39 -3.33 7.07
CA TRP A 148 3.73 -2.07 7.42
C TRP A 148 4.76 -0.97 7.68
N MET A 149 5.82 -1.24 8.43
CA MET A 149 6.93 -0.31 8.65
C MET A 149 7.63 0.09 7.35
N LYS A 150 7.87 -0.87 6.45
CA LYS A 150 8.46 -0.61 5.12
C LYS A 150 7.57 0.34 4.31
N ARG A 151 6.26 0.10 4.26
CA ARG A 151 5.32 1.00 3.61
C ARG A 151 5.28 2.36 4.28
N SER A 152 5.16 2.41 5.60
CA SER A 152 5.14 3.67 6.36
C SER A 152 6.40 4.49 6.15
N SER A 153 7.57 3.89 5.97
CA SER A 153 8.81 4.61 5.67
C SER A 153 8.77 5.37 4.33
N VAL A 154 8.09 4.81 3.33
CA VAL A 154 7.84 5.51 2.04
C VAL A 154 6.81 6.62 2.23
N GLU A 155 5.79 6.38 3.03
CA GLU A 155 4.69 7.33 3.29
C GLU A 155 5.10 8.51 4.18
N ILE A 156 6.26 8.47 4.85
CA ILE A 156 6.84 9.63 5.53
C ILE A 156 7.00 10.80 4.56
N ASP A 157 7.41 10.55 3.33
CA ASP A 157 7.58 11.60 2.33
C ASP A 157 6.31 11.88 1.53
N SER A 158 5.59 10.85 1.10
CA SER A 158 4.41 10.98 0.24
C SER A 158 3.10 11.27 1.00
N GLY A 159 2.94 10.80 2.23
CA GLY A 159 1.70 10.87 3.02
C GLY A 159 0.95 9.55 3.07
N CYS A 160 0.20 9.34 4.15
CA CYS A 160 -0.63 8.17 4.40
C CYS A 160 -2.11 8.57 4.34
N ILE A 161 -2.84 8.02 3.37
CA ILE A 161 -4.27 8.32 3.18
C ILE A 161 -5.11 7.88 4.40
N TYR A 162 -4.74 6.81 5.10
CA TYR A 162 -5.46 6.40 6.30
C TYR A 162 -5.33 7.42 7.44
N ILE A 163 -4.12 7.96 7.65
CA ILE A 163 -3.87 8.90 8.75
C ILE A 163 -4.41 10.28 8.41
N SER A 164 -4.10 10.82 7.21
CA SER A 164 -4.60 12.13 6.81
C SER A 164 -6.12 12.12 6.63
N GLY A 165 -6.66 11.11 5.96
CA GLY A 165 -8.10 10.99 5.75
C GLY A 165 -8.88 10.79 7.04
N ALA A 166 -8.32 10.11 8.05
CA ALA A 166 -8.96 10.01 9.35
C ALA A 166 -9.14 11.39 9.99
N ILE A 167 -8.12 12.27 9.89
CA ILE A 167 -8.18 13.64 10.43
C ILE A 167 -9.13 14.53 9.60
N GLU A 168 -9.12 14.36 8.25
CA GLU A 168 -9.98 15.12 7.35
C GLU A 168 -11.48 14.80 7.53
N PHE A 169 -11.81 13.56 7.89
CA PHE A 169 -13.18 13.05 7.91
C PHE A 169 -13.70 12.64 9.29
N ASP A 170 -12.99 12.89 10.40
CA ASP A 170 -13.43 12.52 11.75
C ASP A 170 -14.77 13.19 12.12
N GLU A 171 -14.96 14.45 11.79
CA GLU A 171 -16.18 15.24 12.03
C GLU A 171 -17.15 15.25 10.81
N GLN A 172 -16.87 14.48 9.75
CA GLN A 172 -17.66 14.46 8.52
C GLN A 172 -18.30 13.08 8.29
N PRO A 173 -19.43 12.77 8.96
CA PRO A 173 -20.10 11.48 8.77
C PRO A 173 -20.58 11.32 7.32
N GLY A 174 -20.41 10.12 6.76
CA GLY A 174 -20.82 9.82 5.41
C GLY A 174 -20.01 8.70 4.76
N PRO A 175 -20.34 8.32 3.51
CA PRO A 175 -19.80 7.13 2.86
C PRO A 175 -18.25 7.14 2.69
N VAL A 176 -17.63 8.30 2.54
CA VAL A 176 -16.15 8.40 2.44
C VAL A 176 -15.49 8.06 3.76
N ARG A 177 -16.00 8.65 4.88
CA ARG A 177 -15.55 8.33 6.23
C ARG A 177 -15.74 6.85 6.55
N ASP A 178 -16.89 6.30 6.18
CA ASP A 178 -17.20 4.90 6.44
C ASP A 178 -16.24 3.99 5.66
N ALA A 179 -15.98 4.25 4.38
CA ALA A 179 -15.02 3.50 3.57
C ALA A 179 -13.59 3.55 4.13
N LEU A 180 -13.14 4.71 4.64
CA LEU A 180 -11.85 4.85 5.33
C LEU A 180 -11.82 4.02 6.61
N ALA A 181 -12.84 4.19 7.47
CA ALA A 181 -12.91 3.51 8.74
C ALA A 181 -12.97 1.99 8.58
N ASP A 182 -13.74 1.49 7.61
CA ASP A 182 -13.85 0.07 7.34
C ASP A 182 -12.53 -0.53 6.86
N SER A 183 -11.83 0.14 5.93
CA SER A 183 -10.51 -0.28 5.47
C SER A 183 -9.50 -0.40 6.62
N VAL A 184 -9.47 0.58 7.53
CA VAL A 184 -8.59 0.54 8.71
C VAL A 184 -9.02 -0.58 9.67
N ARG A 185 -10.33 -0.76 9.92
CA ARG A 185 -10.85 -1.84 10.78
C ARG A 185 -10.51 -3.22 10.25
N GLU A 186 -10.60 -3.44 8.94
CA GLU A 186 -10.24 -4.71 8.29
C GLU A 186 -8.78 -5.07 8.55
N TRP A 187 -7.87 -4.11 8.37
CA TRP A 187 -6.46 -4.30 8.67
C TRP A 187 -6.19 -4.58 10.15
N LEU A 188 -6.75 -3.78 11.04
CA LEU A 188 -6.59 -3.97 12.49
C LEU A 188 -7.16 -5.31 12.94
N ALA A 189 -8.28 -5.76 12.38
CA ALA A 189 -8.84 -7.08 12.65
C ALA A 189 -7.91 -8.21 12.16
N ALA A 190 -7.22 -8.03 11.03
CA ALA A 190 -6.21 -8.98 10.56
C ALA A 190 -5.01 -9.08 11.53
N MET A 191 -4.50 -7.94 11.99
CA MET A 191 -3.42 -7.89 13.01
C MET A 191 -3.85 -8.55 14.32
N ARG A 192 -5.07 -8.24 14.80
CA ARG A 192 -5.62 -8.87 16.01
C ARG A 192 -5.67 -10.40 15.89
N ARG A 193 -6.15 -10.90 14.74
CA ARG A 193 -6.17 -12.35 14.49
C ARG A 193 -4.76 -12.96 14.53
N ALA A 194 -3.75 -12.26 14.00
CA ALA A 194 -2.36 -12.73 14.07
C ALA A 194 -1.84 -12.79 15.52
N ILE A 195 -2.19 -11.81 16.38
CA ILE A 195 -1.86 -11.81 17.81
C ILE A 195 -2.51 -13.01 18.52
N VAL A 196 -3.81 -13.23 18.30
CA VAL A 196 -4.52 -14.39 18.89
C VAL A 196 -3.91 -15.71 18.43
N GLN A 197 -3.52 -15.83 17.16
CA GLN A 197 -2.83 -17.02 16.65
C GLN A 197 -1.49 -17.28 17.36
N CYS A 198 -0.73 -16.22 17.70
CA CYS A 198 0.49 -16.38 18.50
C CYS A 198 0.20 -16.94 19.89
N GLN A 199 -0.92 -16.55 20.53
CA GLN A 199 -1.34 -17.11 21.83
C GLN A 199 -1.78 -18.57 21.70
N GLU A 200 -2.61 -18.90 20.69
CA GLU A 200 -3.05 -20.27 20.39
C GLU A 200 -1.87 -21.24 20.18
N MET A 201 -0.76 -20.73 19.64
CA MET A 201 0.47 -21.49 19.40
C MET A 201 1.44 -21.46 20.60
N GLY A 202 1.06 -20.85 21.73
CA GLY A 202 1.92 -20.73 22.91
C GLY A 202 3.15 -19.83 22.74
N GLN A 203 3.17 -18.99 21.72
CA GLN A 203 4.27 -18.08 21.38
C GLN A 203 4.16 -16.73 22.12
N LEU A 204 2.98 -16.41 22.65
CA LEU A 204 2.70 -15.29 23.54
C LEU A 204 1.99 -15.80 24.79
N HIS A 205 2.09 -15.08 25.90
CA HIS A 205 1.38 -15.42 27.12
C HIS A 205 -0.14 -15.40 26.88
N ALA A 206 -0.85 -16.40 27.41
CA ALA A 206 -2.29 -16.51 27.31
C ALA A 206 -3.04 -15.33 27.98
N GLN A 207 -2.40 -14.68 28.96
CA GLN A 207 -2.94 -13.52 29.68
C GLN A 207 -2.73 -12.19 28.95
N THR A 208 -1.95 -12.16 27.85
CA THR A 208 -1.81 -10.94 27.04
C THR A 208 -3.15 -10.56 26.46
N ASP A 209 -3.60 -9.33 26.71
CA ASP A 209 -4.78 -8.79 26.05
C ASP A 209 -4.47 -8.46 24.60
N PRO A 210 -5.12 -9.15 23.62
CA PRO A 210 -4.86 -8.90 22.20
C PRO A 210 -5.28 -7.49 21.75
N ASP A 211 -6.30 -6.92 22.34
CA ASP A 211 -6.81 -5.59 21.98
C ASP A 211 -5.87 -4.50 22.50
N GLN A 212 -5.35 -4.65 23.74
CA GLN A 212 -4.34 -3.76 24.28
C GLN A 212 -3.03 -3.84 23.48
N MET A 213 -2.58 -5.05 23.12
CA MET A 213 -1.37 -5.22 22.31
C MET A 213 -1.53 -4.62 20.92
N LEU A 214 -2.70 -4.80 20.28
CA LEU A 214 -3.02 -4.19 19.00
C LEU A 214 -3.01 -2.66 19.09
N PHE A 215 -3.60 -2.08 20.14
CA PHE A 215 -3.61 -0.65 20.39
C PHE A 215 -2.19 -0.08 20.47
N GLU A 216 -1.30 -0.75 21.19
CA GLU A 216 0.10 -0.34 21.30
C GLU A 216 0.82 -0.42 19.95
N ILE A 217 0.66 -1.52 19.19
CA ILE A 217 1.26 -1.69 17.86
C ILE A 217 0.75 -0.63 16.89
N HIS A 218 -0.55 -0.37 16.87
CA HIS A 218 -1.12 0.69 16.03
C HIS A 218 -0.61 2.07 16.43
N GLY A 219 -0.51 2.33 17.73
CA GLY A 219 0.04 3.56 18.28
C GLY A 219 1.48 3.84 17.81
N LEU A 220 2.31 2.80 17.62
CA LEU A 220 3.67 2.97 17.07
C LEU A 220 3.66 3.57 15.66
N ILE A 221 2.73 3.16 14.81
CA ILE A 221 2.62 3.66 13.44
C ILE A 221 2.16 5.12 13.44
N LEU A 222 1.18 5.46 14.28
CA LEU A 222 0.70 6.84 14.41
C LEU A 222 1.81 7.76 14.95
N ALA A 223 2.51 7.33 16.00
CA ALA A 223 3.64 8.06 16.56
C ALA A 223 4.79 8.21 15.56
N LEU A 224 5.10 7.16 14.79
CA LEU A 224 6.12 7.20 13.74
C LEU A 224 5.79 8.27 12.69
N HIS A 225 4.56 8.28 12.18
CA HIS A 225 4.16 9.30 11.19
C HIS A 225 4.25 10.72 11.76
N TYR A 226 3.82 10.93 12.99
CA TYR A 226 3.90 12.22 13.64
C TYR A 226 5.35 12.66 13.85
N GLU A 227 6.22 11.81 14.41
CA GLU A 227 7.62 12.15 14.66
C GLU A 227 8.43 12.31 13.36
N ALA A 228 8.32 11.35 12.44
CA ALA A 228 9.16 11.34 11.24
C ALA A 228 8.69 12.33 10.19
N ARG A 229 7.36 12.39 9.92
CA ARG A 229 6.82 13.25 8.87
C ARG A 229 6.62 14.70 9.33
N PHE A 230 5.95 14.90 10.45
CA PHE A 230 5.59 16.25 10.92
C PHE A 230 6.75 16.92 11.67
N LEU A 231 7.32 16.24 12.66
CA LEU A 231 8.43 16.80 13.46
C LEU A 231 9.80 16.65 12.80
N ARG A 232 9.93 15.87 11.72
CA ARG A 232 11.21 15.58 11.01
C ARG A 232 12.30 15.06 11.94
N LYS A 233 11.90 14.25 12.94
CA LYS A 233 12.78 13.75 13.99
C LYS A 233 13.52 12.51 13.50
N GLU A 234 14.85 12.53 13.57
CA GLU A 234 15.69 11.39 13.20
C GLU A 234 15.53 10.21 14.19
N GLY A 235 15.76 8.99 13.70
CA GLY A 235 15.70 7.77 14.50
C GLY A 235 14.29 7.31 14.87
N SER A 236 13.23 7.87 14.27
CA SER A 236 11.84 7.51 14.58
C SER A 236 11.51 6.08 14.13
N ILE A 237 12.08 5.64 13.00
CA ILE A 237 11.90 4.27 12.48
C ILE A 237 12.53 3.26 13.44
N GLU A 238 13.77 3.49 13.86
CA GLU A 238 14.49 2.62 14.77
C GLU A 238 13.77 2.52 16.13
N ARG A 239 13.22 3.64 16.63
CA ARG A 239 12.42 3.65 17.87
C ARG A 239 11.15 2.82 17.73
N ALA A 240 10.43 2.94 16.61
CA ALA A 240 9.21 2.16 16.37
C ALA A 240 9.52 0.65 16.31
N LEU A 241 10.59 0.25 15.62
CA LEU A 241 11.05 -1.14 15.55
C LEU A 241 11.45 -1.68 16.93
N ALA A 242 12.26 -0.93 17.69
CA ALA A 242 12.67 -1.31 19.05
C ALA A 242 11.46 -1.42 19.99
N SER A 243 10.50 -0.51 19.88
CA SER A 243 9.27 -0.52 20.69
C SER A 243 8.40 -1.73 20.37
N PHE A 244 8.27 -2.13 19.10
CA PHE A 244 7.57 -3.35 18.73
C PHE A 244 8.23 -4.59 19.33
N ASP A 245 9.56 -4.71 19.28
CA ASP A 245 10.28 -5.80 19.93
C ASP A 245 10.08 -5.81 21.47
N HIS A 246 9.98 -4.64 22.13
CA HIS A 246 9.65 -4.55 23.55
C HIS A 246 8.23 -5.04 23.85
N ILE A 247 7.23 -4.69 23.00
CA ILE A 247 5.86 -5.19 23.14
C ILE A 247 5.85 -6.72 23.05
N LEU A 248 6.53 -7.29 22.05
CA LEU A 248 6.59 -8.74 21.87
C LEU A 248 7.26 -9.44 23.07
N ARG A 249 8.41 -8.93 23.58
CA ARG A 249 9.10 -9.51 24.73
C ARG A 249 8.24 -9.46 25.99
N ARG A 250 7.59 -8.34 26.25
CA ARG A 250 6.66 -8.20 27.39
C ARG A 250 5.49 -9.18 27.28
N ALA A 251 5.03 -9.47 26.08
CA ALA A 251 3.98 -10.44 25.81
C ALA A 251 4.48 -11.91 25.86
N GLY A 252 5.76 -12.15 26.17
CA GLY A 252 6.33 -13.50 26.33
C GLY A 252 6.97 -14.09 25.08
N ALA A 253 7.09 -13.32 23.99
CA ALA A 253 7.77 -13.82 22.80
C ALA A 253 9.25 -14.12 23.11
N GLN A 254 9.66 -15.33 22.79
CA GLN A 254 11.07 -15.72 22.84
C GLN A 254 11.70 -15.42 21.48
N PHE A 255 12.85 -14.78 21.50
CA PHE A 255 13.68 -14.57 20.33
C PHE A 255 14.87 -15.51 20.46
N ASP A 256 15.15 -16.30 19.46
CA ASP A 256 16.45 -16.94 19.36
C ASP A 256 17.51 -15.84 19.42
N ALA A 257 18.46 -15.99 20.34
CA ALA A 257 19.57 -15.06 20.46
C ALA A 257 20.22 -15.00 19.06
N ALA A 258 20.21 -13.81 18.47
CA ALA A 258 20.67 -13.61 17.10
C ALA A 258 22.07 -14.19 16.93
N THR A 259 22.17 -15.20 16.06
CA THR A 259 23.43 -15.68 15.49
C THR A 259 24.09 -14.59 14.64
#